data_2ac0bd22c37bfecc5a31f6091e9c820c
#
_entry.id   2ac0bd22c37bfecc5a31f6091e9c820c
#
_cell.length_a   1.000
_cell.length_b   1.000
_cell.length_c   1.000
_cell.angle_alpha   90.00
_cell.angle_beta   90.00
_cell.angle_gamma   90.00
#
_symmetry.space_group_name_H-M   'P 1'
#
loop_
_entity.id
_entity.type
_entity.pdbx_description
1 polymer ?
#
loop_
_entity_poly.entity_id
_entity_poly.type
_entity_poly.pdbx_seq_one_letter_code
_entity_poly.pdbx_strand_id
1 'polypeptide(L)' 'MDYGLIGKIEKAKRYADERDRIEFKQFTVKFEGENNDHTVSYHDGDWHCDCDFFQTRGRCSHTMALEMILEDMVDLAQGD' A
#
# COMPACT_ATOMS: atom_id res chain seq x y z
N MET A 1 28.71 -18.97 -11.74
CA MET A 1 27.26 -18.85 -11.51
C MET A 1 26.95 -19.12 -10.04
N ASP A 2 26.13 -18.32 -9.46
CA ASP A 2 25.77 -18.46 -8.06
C ASP A 2 24.47 -19.27 -7.93
N TYR A 3 24.61 -20.55 -7.59
CA TYR A 3 23.46 -21.44 -7.46
C TYR A 3 22.56 -21.06 -6.28
N GLY A 4 23.15 -20.46 -5.24
CA GLY A 4 22.36 -19.95 -4.12
C GLY A 4 21.43 -18.82 -4.54
N LEU A 5 21.92 -17.96 -5.42
CA LEU A 5 21.12 -16.85 -5.93
C LEU A 5 19.98 -17.36 -6.80
N ILE A 6 20.23 -18.38 -7.63
CA ILE A 6 19.16 -18.95 -8.47
C ILE A 6 18.02 -19.46 -7.60
N GLY A 7 18.33 -20.18 -6.53
CA GLY A 7 17.32 -20.66 -5.59
C GLY A 7 16.54 -19.53 -4.92
N LYS A 8 17.23 -18.44 -4.59
CA LYS A 8 16.58 -17.26 -3.99
C LYS A 8 15.66 -16.58 -4.96
N ILE A 9 16.04 -16.49 -6.23
CA ILE A 9 15.20 -15.88 -7.27
C ILE A 9 13.90 -16.68 -7.43
N GLU A 10 13.98 -17.99 -7.48
CA GLU A 10 12.78 -18.82 -7.61
C GLU A 10 11.88 -18.70 -6.40
N LYS A 11 12.46 -18.68 -5.20
CA LYS A 11 11.69 -18.49 -3.97
C LYS A 11 11.03 -17.12 -3.96
N ALA A 12 11.72 -16.09 -4.44
CA ALA A 12 11.18 -14.73 -4.52
C ALA A 12 9.95 -14.68 -5.43
N LYS A 13 9.97 -15.41 -6.53
CA LYS A 13 8.82 -15.47 -7.45
C LYS A 13 7.61 -16.07 -6.77
N ARG A 14 7.80 -17.12 -5.98
CA ARG A 14 6.71 -17.74 -5.24
C ARG A 14 6.16 -16.79 -4.18
N TYR A 15 7.04 -16.12 -3.44
CA TYR A 15 6.61 -15.16 -2.45
C TYR A 15 5.81 -14.01 -3.09
N ALA A 16 6.22 -13.57 -4.27
CA ALA A 16 5.52 -12.49 -4.96
C ALA A 16 4.08 -12.87 -5.33
N ASP A 17 3.82 -14.16 -5.54
CA ASP A 17 2.48 -14.65 -5.81
C ASP A 17 1.66 -14.85 -4.53
N GLU A 18 2.32 -14.96 -3.39
CA GLU A 18 1.68 -15.21 -2.10
C GLU A 18 1.64 -13.92 -1.29
N ARG A 19 0.86 -12.95 -1.77
CA ARG A 19 0.79 -11.61 -1.18
C ARG A 19 0.27 -11.60 0.25
N ASP A 20 -0.49 -12.60 0.64
CA ASP A 20 -1.03 -12.72 1.99
C ASP A 20 0.04 -12.98 3.05
N ARG A 21 1.27 -13.26 2.63
CA ARG A 21 2.41 -13.37 3.55
C ARG A 21 2.90 -12.02 4.03
N ILE A 22 2.49 -10.94 3.36
CA ILE A 22 3.03 -9.60 3.61
C ILE A 22 1.97 -8.72 4.26
N GLU A 23 2.36 -8.07 5.33
CA GLU A 23 1.53 -7.09 6.00
C GLU A 23 2.32 -5.80 6.12
N PHE A 24 1.78 -4.72 5.56
CA PHE A 24 2.42 -3.42 5.69
C PHE A 24 2.21 -2.89 7.10
N LYS A 25 3.28 -2.43 7.73
CA LYS A 25 3.20 -1.81 9.05
C LYS A 25 3.13 -0.30 8.93
N GLN A 26 3.93 0.27 8.06
CA GLN A 26 3.90 1.70 7.80
C GLN A 26 4.52 1.97 6.44
N PHE A 27 4.04 3.03 5.80
CA PHE A 27 4.64 3.51 4.55
C PHE A 27 4.20 4.93 4.29
N THR A 28 4.94 5.59 3.41
CA THR A 28 4.58 6.91 2.88
C THR A 28 4.88 6.86 1.39
N VAL A 29 3.90 7.25 0.59
CA VAL A 29 4.06 7.26 -0.86
C VAL A 29 3.64 8.60 -1.43
N LYS A 30 4.22 8.95 -2.58
CA LYS A 30 3.74 10.06 -3.39
C LYS A 30 2.75 9.48 -4.38
N PHE A 31 1.53 9.95 -4.32
CA PHE A 31 0.46 9.52 -5.22
C PHE A 31 0.27 10.61 -6.26
N GLU A 32 0.50 10.28 -7.50
CA GLU A 32 0.36 11.21 -8.60
C GLU A 32 -1.12 11.31 -8.97
N GLY A 33 -1.78 12.37 -8.50
CA GLY A 33 -3.19 12.60 -8.79
C GLY A 33 -3.37 13.31 -10.12
N GLU A 34 -4.63 13.53 -10.50
CA GLU A 34 -4.95 14.16 -11.78
C GLU A 34 -4.49 15.62 -11.86
N ASN A 35 -4.59 16.36 -10.76
CA ASN A 35 -4.22 17.77 -10.73
C ASN A 35 -2.94 18.03 -9.97
N ASN A 36 -2.75 17.35 -8.87
CA ASN A 36 -1.62 17.56 -7.98
C ASN A 36 -1.13 16.22 -7.46
N ASP A 37 0.14 16.20 -7.02
CA ASP A 37 0.66 15.06 -6.29
C ASP A 37 0.16 15.12 -4.86
N HIS A 38 -0.10 13.95 -4.29
CA HIS A 38 -0.54 13.84 -2.90
C HIS A 38 0.39 12.91 -2.13
N THR A 39 0.49 13.14 -0.84
CA THR A 39 1.23 12.27 0.04
C THR A 39 0.23 11.40 0.81
N VAL A 40 0.39 10.10 0.68
CA VAL A 40 -0.44 9.13 1.39
C VAL A 40 0.44 8.35 2.32
N SER A 41 0.05 8.26 3.57
CA SER A 41 0.80 7.49 4.56
C SER A 41 -0.12 6.52 5.29
N TYR A 42 0.51 5.49 5.85
CA TYR A 42 -0.18 4.42 6.55
C TYR A 42 0.67 4.01 7.72
N HIS A 43 0.05 3.82 8.88
CA HIS A 43 0.75 3.39 10.08
C HIS A 43 -0.20 2.53 10.91
N ASP A 44 0.06 1.22 10.95
CA ASP A 44 -0.68 0.25 11.78
C ASP A 44 -2.21 0.39 11.67
N GLY A 45 -2.70 0.49 10.43
CA GLY A 45 -4.13 0.60 10.17
C GLY A 45 -4.64 2.02 10.05
N ASP A 46 -3.83 3.01 10.41
CA ASP A 46 -4.21 4.42 10.30
C ASP A 46 -3.73 5.00 8.98
N TRP A 47 -4.68 5.42 8.17
CA TRP A 47 -4.39 6.04 6.88
C TRP A 47 -4.38 7.55 7.02
N HIS A 48 -3.58 8.21 6.20
CA HIS A 48 -3.55 9.66 6.11
C HIS A 48 -3.28 10.07 4.66
N CYS A 49 -4.05 11.03 4.18
CA CYS A 49 -3.83 11.62 2.87
C CYS A 49 -3.99 13.14 3.01
N ASP A 50 -3.22 13.89 2.24
CA ASP A 50 -3.24 15.35 2.33
C ASP A 50 -4.34 16.01 1.50
N CYS A 51 -5.21 15.24 0.86
CA CYS A 51 -6.29 15.81 0.06
C CYS A 51 -7.46 16.25 0.94
N ASP A 52 -8.24 17.20 0.41
CA ASP A 52 -9.36 17.78 1.14
C ASP A 52 -10.44 16.76 1.46
N PHE A 53 -10.71 15.86 0.53
CA PHE A 53 -11.75 14.86 0.73
C PHE A 53 -11.43 13.95 1.91
N PHE A 54 -10.16 13.56 2.03
CA PHE A 54 -9.73 12.73 3.16
C PHE A 54 -9.87 13.48 4.49
N GLN A 55 -9.53 14.77 4.50
CA GLN A 55 -9.63 15.58 5.72
C GLN A 55 -11.05 15.61 6.25
N THR A 56 -12.03 15.53 5.36
CA THR A 56 -13.45 15.59 5.73
C THR A 56 -14.04 14.21 6.03
N ARG A 57 -13.67 13.20 5.25
CA ARG A 57 -14.34 11.89 5.29
C ARG A 57 -13.52 10.75 5.89
N GLY A 58 -12.19 10.91 5.98
CA GLY A 58 -11.32 9.84 6.46
C GLY A 58 -11.05 8.75 5.42
N ARG A 59 -11.59 8.89 4.23
CA ARG A 59 -11.33 8.03 3.06
C ARG A 59 -11.37 8.88 1.81
N CYS A 60 -10.60 8.48 0.81
CA CYS A 60 -10.58 9.21 -0.46
C CYS A 60 -10.21 8.25 -1.58
N SER A 61 -10.23 8.74 -2.81
CA SER A 61 -9.87 7.91 -3.96
C SER A 61 -8.43 7.40 -3.87
N HIS A 62 -7.54 8.18 -3.28
CA HIS A 62 -6.12 7.80 -3.17
C HIS A 62 -5.95 6.63 -2.19
N THR A 63 -6.55 6.71 -1.00
CA THR A 63 -6.46 5.63 -0.03
C THR A 63 -7.19 4.39 -0.51
N MET A 64 -8.36 4.56 -1.13
CA MET A 64 -9.12 3.43 -1.65
C MET A 64 -8.40 2.72 -2.78
N ALA A 65 -7.69 3.46 -3.65
CA ALA A 65 -6.91 2.85 -4.71
C ALA A 65 -5.80 1.98 -4.14
N LEU A 66 -5.13 2.47 -3.10
CA LEU A 66 -4.06 1.71 -2.45
C LEU A 66 -4.61 0.47 -1.74
N GLU A 67 -5.79 0.59 -1.12
CA GLU A 67 -6.45 -0.57 -0.51
C GLU A 67 -6.74 -1.64 -1.55
N MET A 68 -7.19 -1.24 -2.74
CA MET A 68 -7.47 -2.19 -3.81
C MET A 68 -6.21 -2.86 -4.34
N ILE A 69 -5.11 -2.11 -4.44
CA ILE A 69 -3.84 -2.63 -4.94
C ILE A 69 -3.20 -3.57 -3.92
N LEU A 70 -3.21 -3.16 -2.66
CA LEU A 70 -2.50 -3.88 -1.60
C LEU A 70 -3.35 -4.96 -0.94
N GLU A 71 -4.65 -4.91 -1.13
CA GLU A 71 -5.61 -5.93 -0.67
C GLU A 71 -5.40 -6.27 0.82
N ASP A 72 -5.13 -7.53 1.11
CA ASP A 72 -4.99 -8.01 2.49
C ASP A 72 -3.68 -7.57 3.17
N MET A 73 -2.80 -6.88 2.43
CA MET A 73 -1.53 -6.42 3.00
C MET A 73 -1.70 -5.18 3.88
N VAL A 74 -2.86 -4.54 3.85
CA VAL A 74 -3.17 -3.37 4.68
C VAL A 74 -4.56 -3.52 5.26
N ASP A 75 -4.83 -2.80 6.36
CA ASP A 75 -6.17 -2.69 6.92
C ASP A 75 -6.93 -1.58 6.21
N LEU A 76 -8.25 -1.73 6.14
CA LEU A 76 -9.08 -0.71 5.50
C LEU A 76 -9.18 0.55 6.36
N ALA A 77 -9.31 1.70 5.71
CA ALA A 77 -9.48 2.96 6.41
C ALA A 77 -10.81 2.99 7.16
N GLN A 78 -10.82 3.61 8.35
CA GLN A 78 -12.00 3.74 9.20
C GLN A 78 -12.66 5.09 8.93
N GLY A 79 -13.21 5.26 7.75
CA GLY A 79 -13.89 6.50 7.40
C GLY A 79 -15.40 6.34 7.35
N ASP A 80 -16.09 7.46 7.26
CA ASP A 80 -17.53 7.47 7.08
C ASP A 80 -17.94 7.17 5.64
#